data_96e929af4f3f9d4be90c3d73dc8c03aa
#
_entry.id   96e929af4f3f9d4be90c3d73dc8c03aa
#
_cell.length_a   1.000
_cell.length_b   1.000
_cell.length_c   1.000
_cell.angle_alpha   90.00
_cell.angle_beta   90.00
_cell.angle_gamma   90.00
#
_symmetry.space_group_name_H-M   'P 1'
#
loop_
_entity.id
_entity.type
_entity.pdbx_description
1 polymer ?
#
loop_
_entity_poly.entity_id
_entity_poly.type
_entity_poly.pdbx_seq_one_letter_code
_entity_poly.pdbx_strand_id
1 'polypeptide(L)'
;LFAQKRYAQASEYFQQAAADTLYPERSRVFENLGVTSMLLGQRDTARQQLEKALHLNQRQPRALLEMAELSFEDRHYVPARDYYERFSLLSGQNARSLLLGVRLATVHEERDKAARFGQQLERLYPGTPEYQQYLSEQ
;
A
#
# COMPACT_ATOMS: atom_id res chain seq x y z
N LEU A 1 -13.86 -19.92 2.79
CA LEU A 1 -13.48 -19.83 1.38
C LEU A 1 -12.04 -20.28 1.20
N PHE A 2 -11.79 -20.90 0.07
CA PHE A 2 -10.47 -21.46 -0.26
C PHE A 2 -9.35 -20.40 -0.23
N ALA A 3 -9.61 -19.23 -0.81
CA ALA A 3 -8.64 -18.15 -0.85
C ALA A 3 -8.26 -17.64 0.53
N GLN A 4 -9.25 -17.47 1.43
CA GLN A 4 -8.99 -17.04 2.80
C GLN A 4 -8.15 -18.05 3.57
N LYS A 5 -8.40 -19.34 3.35
CA LYS A 5 -7.63 -20.41 3.99
C LYS A 5 -6.17 -20.37 3.55
N ARG A 6 -5.91 -20.12 2.27
CA ARG A 6 -4.53 -20.00 1.76
C ARG A 6 -3.82 -18.79 2.37
N TYR A 7 -4.49 -17.65 2.50
CA TYR A 7 -3.90 -16.46 3.12
C TYR A 7 -3.63 -16.69 4.60
N ALA A 8 -4.52 -17.39 5.31
CA ALA A 8 -4.32 -17.70 6.72
C ALA A 8 -3.09 -18.60 6.92
N GLN A 9 -2.91 -19.61 6.06
CA GLN A 9 -1.74 -20.48 6.11
C GLN A 9 -0.45 -19.71 5.80
N ALA A 10 -0.47 -18.80 4.83
CA ALA A 10 0.67 -17.95 4.52
C ALA A 10 1.01 -17.05 5.71
N SER A 11 0.01 -16.50 6.39
CA SER A 11 0.22 -15.67 7.57
C SER A 11 0.92 -16.44 8.68
N GLU A 12 0.49 -17.68 8.95
CA GLU A 12 1.15 -18.52 9.95
C GLU A 12 2.61 -18.77 9.61
N TYR A 13 2.89 -19.10 8.34
CA TYR A 13 4.26 -19.32 7.89
C TYR A 13 5.13 -18.10 8.11
N PHE A 14 4.65 -16.92 7.72
CA PHE A 14 5.40 -15.68 7.87
C PHE A 14 5.59 -15.30 9.33
N GLN A 15 4.63 -15.58 10.20
CA GLN A 15 4.78 -15.33 11.63
C GLN A 15 5.89 -16.19 12.23
N GLN A 16 5.99 -17.46 11.85
CA GLN A 16 7.05 -18.34 12.29
C GLN A 16 8.42 -17.83 11.83
N ALA A 17 8.53 -17.43 10.55
CA ALA A 17 9.76 -16.88 10.01
C ALA A 17 10.15 -15.57 10.70
N ALA A 18 9.18 -14.70 11.00
CA ALA A 18 9.42 -13.44 11.67
C ALA A 18 9.88 -13.60 13.11
N ALA A 19 9.50 -14.68 13.78
CA ALA A 19 9.92 -14.97 15.14
C ALA A 19 11.39 -15.41 15.21
N ASP A 20 11.98 -15.87 14.11
CA ASP A 20 13.38 -16.27 14.05
C ASP A 20 14.28 -15.04 13.95
N THR A 21 15.01 -14.74 15.03
CA THR A 21 15.89 -13.56 15.10
C THR A 21 17.10 -13.67 14.18
N LEU A 22 17.41 -14.88 13.68
CA LEU A 22 18.52 -15.10 12.77
C LEU A 22 18.11 -15.00 11.30
N TYR A 23 16.81 -14.80 11.02
CA TYR A 23 16.29 -14.69 9.66
C TYR A 23 16.79 -13.37 9.02
N PRO A 24 17.61 -13.46 7.93
CA PRO A 24 18.31 -12.27 7.42
C PRO A 24 17.39 -11.24 6.75
N GLU A 25 16.20 -11.64 6.28
CA GLU A 25 15.26 -10.73 5.58
C GLU A 25 14.00 -10.50 6.40
N ARG A 26 14.20 -10.24 7.67
CA ARG A 26 13.13 -10.08 8.62
C ARG A 26 12.14 -8.95 8.24
N SER A 27 12.66 -7.86 7.70
CA SER A 27 11.82 -6.76 7.25
C SER A 27 10.86 -7.19 6.14
N ARG A 28 11.34 -7.99 5.19
CA ARG A 28 10.51 -8.51 4.10
C ARG A 28 9.45 -9.47 4.62
N VAL A 29 9.77 -10.28 5.62
CA VAL A 29 8.80 -11.17 6.25
C VAL A 29 7.64 -10.37 6.85
N PHE A 30 7.94 -9.29 7.57
CA PHE A 30 6.90 -8.42 8.12
C PHE A 30 6.09 -7.72 7.04
N GLU A 31 6.72 -7.33 5.94
CA GLU A 31 6.00 -6.77 4.79
C GLU A 31 4.99 -7.79 4.24
N ASN A 32 5.42 -9.02 4.03
CA ASN A 32 4.55 -10.09 3.53
C ASN A 32 3.41 -10.40 4.52
N LEU A 33 3.71 -10.43 5.82
CA LEU A 33 2.69 -10.58 6.86
C LEU A 33 1.65 -9.47 6.78
N GLY A 34 2.10 -8.23 6.66
CA GLY A 34 1.21 -7.07 6.58
C GLY A 34 0.29 -7.13 5.38
N VAL A 35 0.84 -7.44 4.21
CA VAL A 35 0.04 -7.58 2.97
C VAL A 35 -0.97 -8.72 3.11
N THR A 36 -0.54 -9.86 3.66
CA THR A 36 -1.43 -11.01 3.89
C THR A 36 -2.56 -10.63 4.86
N SER A 37 -2.25 -9.92 5.93
CA SER A 37 -3.26 -9.47 6.89
C SER A 37 -4.27 -8.52 6.25
N MET A 38 -3.82 -7.65 5.33
CA MET A 38 -4.74 -6.79 4.57
C MET A 38 -5.72 -7.62 3.74
N LEU A 39 -5.23 -8.67 3.08
CA LEU A 39 -6.07 -9.56 2.28
C LEU A 39 -7.07 -10.34 3.14
N LEU A 40 -6.74 -10.56 4.40
CA LEU A 40 -7.65 -11.22 5.37
C LEU A 40 -8.60 -10.23 6.06
N GLY A 41 -8.49 -8.94 5.76
CA GLY A 41 -9.30 -7.91 6.39
C GLY A 41 -8.89 -7.56 7.81
N GLN A 42 -7.72 -7.97 8.23
CA GLN A 42 -7.18 -7.71 9.57
C GLN A 42 -6.35 -6.41 9.56
N ARG A 43 -7.04 -5.28 9.52
CA ARG A 43 -6.42 -3.97 9.28
C ARG A 43 -5.45 -3.55 10.39
N ASP A 44 -5.83 -3.72 11.65
CA ASP A 44 -4.96 -3.30 12.77
C ASP A 44 -3.70 -4.16 12.85
N THR A 45 -3.84 -5.46 12.64
CA THR A 45 -2.70 -6.38 12.58
C THR A 45 -1.80 -6.04 11.41
N ALA A 46 -2.39 -5.76 10.24
CA ALA A 46 -1.64 -5.36 9.05
C ALA A 46 -0.82 -4.10 9.32
N ARG A 47 -1.43 -3.09 9.96
CA ARG A 47 -0.73 -1.84 10.30
C ARG A 47 0.50 -2.11 11.17
N GLN A 48 0.34 -2.90 12.22
CA GLN A 48 1.43 -3.22 13.12
C GLN A 48 2.58 -3.92 12.39
N GLN A 49 2.25 -4.88 11.53
CA GLN A 49 3.24 -5.64 10.76
C GLN A 49 3.96 -4.77 9.74
N LEU A 50 3.23 -3.91 9.03
CA LEU A 50 3.81 -2.99 8.04
C LEU A 50 4.69 -1.93 8.71
N GLU A 51 4.25 -1.41 9.86
CA GLU A 51 5.07 -0.47 10.63
C GLU A 51 6.36 -1.14 11.09
N LYS A 52 6.30 -2.40 11.54
CA LYS A 52 7.48 -3.16 11.93
C LYS A 52 8.41 -3.37 10.74
N ALA A 53 7.85 -3.70 9.57
CA ALA A 53 8.65 -3.85 8.34
C ALA A 53 9.41 -2.56 8.02
N LEU A 54 8.72 -1.42 8.08
CA LEU A 54 9.33 -0.12 7.78
C LEU A 54 10.31 0.34 8.85
N HIS A 55 10.09 -0.06 10.11
CA HIS A 55 11.07 0.20 11.17
C HIS A 55 12.38 -0.53 10.91
N LEU A 56 12.29 -1.78 10.43
CA LEU A 56 13.46 -2.60 10.13
C LEU A 56 14.16 -2.17 8.84
N ASN A 57 13.40 -1.74 7.84
CA ASN A 57 13.93 -1.24 6.57
C ASN A 57 12.95 -0.23 5.97
N GLN A 58 13.33 1.05 5.98
CA GLN A 58 12.49 2.13 5.51
C GLN A 58 12.37 2.18 3.98
N ARG A 59 13.17 1.43 3.24
CA ARG A 59 13.22 1.45 1.79
C ARG A 59 12.48 0.25 1.19
N GLN A 60 11.21 0.10 1.55
CA GLN A 60 10.35 -0.98 1.06
C GLN A 60 9.12 -0.35 0.37
N PRO A 61 9.16 -0.20 -0.97
CA PRO A 61 8.08 0.50 -1.68
C PRO A 61 6.70 -0.12 -1.46
N ARG A 62 6.62 -1.45 -1.45
CA ARG A 62 5.33 -2.13 -1.25
C ARG A 62 4.74 -1.84 0.12
N ALA A 63 5.55 -1.89 1.18
CA ALA A 63 5.09 -1.55 2.53
C ALA A 63 4.66 -0.09 2.63
N LEU A 64 5.41 0.81 1.97
CA LEU A 64 5.08 2.23 1.95
C LEU A 64 3.74 2.49 1.26
N LEU A 65 3.49 1.86 0.12
CA LEU A 65 2.22 2.04 -0.60
C LEU A 65 1.05 1.48 0.20
N GLU A 66 1.22 0.31 0.82
CA GLU A 66 0.17 -0.28 1.67
C GLU A 66 -0.15 0.64 2.84
N MET A 67 0.86 1.19 3.51
CA MET A 67 0.65 2.12 4.62
C MET A 67 0.03 3.43 4.16
N ALA A 68 0.39 3.91 2.96
CA ALA A 68 -0.22 5.10 2.38
C ALA A 68 -1.72 4.90 2.16
N GLU A 69 -2.12 3.77 1.58
CA GLU A 69 -3.53 3.47 1.36
C GLU A 69 -4.29 3.28 2.67
N LEU A 70 -3.71 2.53 3.59
CA LEU A 70 -4.33 2.26 4.89
C LEU A 70 -4.56 3.56 5.65
N SER A 71 -3.56 4.43 5.67
CA SER A 71 -3.66 5.74 6.33
C SER A 71 -4.71 6.63 5.66
N PHE A 72 -4.75 6.61 4.33
CA PHE A 72 -5.75 7.38 3.58
C PHE A 72 -7.18 6.91 3.91
N GLU A 73 -7.41 5.61 3.92
CA GLU A 73 -8.71 5.04 4.25
C GLU A 73 -9.14 5.38 5.68
N ASP A 74 -8.18 5.50 6.60
CA ASP A 74 -8.42 5.88 7.98
C ASP A 74 -8.48 7.40 8.16
N ARG A 75 -8.43 8.16 7.07
CA ARG A 75 -8.46 9.63 7.06
C ARG A 75 -7.27 10.28 7.76
N HIS A 76 -6.16 9.57 7.85
CA HIS A 76 -4.89 10.11 8.34
C HIS A 76 -4.09 10.62 7.13
N TYR A 77 -4.50 11.76 6.61
CA TYR A 77 -4.03 12.25 5.31
C TYR A 77 -2.58 12.72 5.33
N VAL A 78 -2.11 13.28 6.44
CA VAL A 78 -0.71 13.71 6.54
C VAL A 78 0.24 12.51 6.52
N PRO A 79 0.06 11.48 7.37
CA PRO A 79 0.87 10.27 7.24
C PRO A 79 0.73 9.57 5.89
N ALA A 80 -0.49 9.53 5.33
CA ALA A 80 -0.72 8.92 4.02
C ALA A 80 0.13 9.58 2.95
N ARG A 81 0.17 10.91 2.93
CA ARG A 81 0.98 11.69 1.99
C ARG A 81 2.48 11.42 2.19
N ASP A 82 2.94 11.36 3.42
CA ASP A 82 4.35 11.09 3.71
C ASP A 82 4.77 9.71 3.18
N TYR A 83 4.00 8.67 3.48
CA TYR A 83 4.27 7.32 2.97
C TYR A 83 4.25 7.30 1.44
N TYR A 84 3.29 7.99 0.84
CA TYR A 84 3.16 8.04 -0.62
C TYR A 84 4.37 8.72 -1.28
N GLU A 85 4.83 9.85 -0.73
CA GLU A 85 6.00 10.56 -1.24
C GLU A 85 7.26 9.70 -1.13
N ARG A 86 7.42 9.00 -0.01
CA ARG A 86 8.54 8.06 0.20
C ARG A 86 8.49 6.91 -0.79
N PHE A 87 7.30 6.35 -1.04
CA PHE A 87 7.10 5.35 -2.08
C PHE A 87 7.54 5.87 -3.44
N SER A 88 7.12 7.06 -3.80
CA SER A 88 7.40 7.66 -5.11
C SER A 88 8.89 7.88 -5.37
N LEU A 89 9.67 8.09 -4.32
CA LEU A 89 11.12 8.22 -4.44
C LEU A 89 11.82 6.89 -4.73
N LEU A 90 11.19 5.77 -4.38
CA LEU A 90 11.82 4.45 -4.49
C LEU A 90 11.31 3.64 -5.68
N SER A 91 10.14 3.96 -6.20
CA SER A 91 9.48 3.11 -7.19
C SER A 91 8.75 3.94 -8.23
N GLY A 92 8.59 3.38 -9.42
CA GLY A 92 7.70 3.94 -10.43
C GLY A 92 6.25 3.79 -10.03
N GLN A 93 5.39 4.57 -10.66
CA GLN A 93 3.96 4.53 -10.42
C GLN A 93 3.33 3.32 -11.12
N ASN A 94 2.23 2.83 -10.55
CA ASN A 94 1.36 1.83 -11.17
C ASN A 94 -0.09 2.35 -11.11
N ALA A 95 -1.03 1.56 -11.63
CA ALA A 95 -2.43 1.99 -11.64
C ALA A 95 -2.95 2.31 -10.24
N ARG A 96 -2.64 1.46 -9.28
CA ARG A 96 -3.05 1.63 -7.89
C ARG A 96 -2.45 2.89 -7.26
N SER A 97 -1.16 3.12 -7.45
CA SER A 97 -0.50 4.29 -6.88
C SER A 97 -0.94 5.59 -7.55
N LEU A 98 -1.22 5.57 -8.85
CA LEU A 98 -1.74 6.76 -9.54
C LEU A 98 -3.13 7.13 -9.03
N LEU A 99 -4.00 6.16 -8.80
CA LEU A 99 -5.33 6.42 -8.23
C LEU A 99 -5.20 7.03 -6.83
N LEU A 100 -4.34 6.46 -5.99
CA LEU A 100 -4.10 7.03 -4.66
C LEU A 100 -3.52 8.45 -4.75
N GLY A 101 -2.63 8.69 -5.72
CA GLY A 101 -2.08 10.01 -5.97
C GLY A 101 -3.16 11.05 -6.31
N VAL A 102 -4.13 10.67 -7.16
CA VAL A 102 -5.28 11.53 -7.47
C VAL A 102 -6.05 11.87 -6.19
N ARG A 103 -6.36 10.85 -5.40
CA ARG A 103 -7.14 11.01 -4.17
C ARG A 103 -6.43 11.90 -3.15
N LEU A 104 -5.13 11.68 -2.94
CA LEU A 104 -4.34 12.50 -2.02
C LEU A 104 -4.26 13.95 -2.48
N ALA A 105 -4.01 14.17 -3.78
CA ALA A 105 -3.96 15.50 -4.34
C ALA A 105 -5.30 16.21 -4.22
N THR A 106 -6.40 15.50 -4.41
CA THR A 106 -7.75 16.04 -4.28
C THR A 106 -8.03 16.49 -2.84
N VAL A 107 -7.66 15.66 -1.86
CA VAL A 107 -7.84 16.01 -0.44
C VAL A 107 -7.03 17.25 -0.07
N HIS A 108 -5.84 17.40 -0.63
CA HIS A 108 -4.97 18.54 -0.36
C HIS A 108 -5.23 19.73 -1.29
N GLU A 109 -6.28 19.67 -2.10
CA GLU A 109 -6.68 20.74 -3.02
C GLU A 109 -5.61 21.09 -4.05
N GLU A 110 -4.82 20.12 -4.45
CA GLU A 110 -3.78 20.25 -5.47
C GLU A 110 -4.33 19.83 -6.84
N ARG A 111 -5.16 20.67 -7.44
CA ARG A 111 -5.92 20.34 -8.65
C ARG A 111 -5.05 19.97 -9.84
N ASP A 112 -3.96 20.68 -10.07
CA ASP A 112 -3.05 20.41 -11.19
C ASP A 112 -2.38 19.05 -11.04
N LYS A 113 -1.97 18.73 -9.82
CA LYS A 113 -1.34 17.45 -9.50
C LYS A 113 -2.33 16.30 -9.66
N ALA A 114 -3.56 16.47 -9.18
CA ALA A 114 -4.62 15.48 -9.36
C ALA A 114 -4.89 15.24 -10.84
N ALA A 115 -4.96 16.28 -11.65
CA ALA A 115 -5.18 16.18 -13.09
C ALA A 115 -4.04 15.43 -13.78
N ARG A 116 -2.78 15.71 -13.41
CA ARG A 116 -1.63 15.02 -13.99
C ARG A 116 -1.64 13.52 -13.69
N PHE A 117 -1.93 13.14 -12.45
CA PHE A 117 -2.05 11.72 -12.08
C PHE A 117 -3.19 11.06 -12.85
N GLY A 118 -4.34 11.73 -12.96
CA GLY A 118 -5.48 11.21 -13.71
C GLY A 118 -5.17 11.01 -15.18
N GLN A 119 -4.45 11.95 -15.81
CA GLN A 119 -4.02 11.84 -17.20
C GLN A 119 -3.06 10.68 -17.41
N GLN A 120 -2.14 10.46 -16.48
CA GLN A 120 -1.22 9.32 -16.54
C GLN A 120 -1.99 7.99 -16.41
N LEU A 121 -2.98 7.94 -15.52
CA LEU A 121 -3.81 6.75 -15.34
C LEU A 121 -4.57 6.43 -16.62
N GLU A 122 -5.17 7.43 -17.25
CA GLU A 122 -5.88 7.29 -18.53
C GLU A 122 -4.94 6.81 -19.64
N ARG A 123 -3.76 7.41 -19.73
CA ARG A 123 -2.82 7.09 -20.82
C ARG A 123 -2.18 5.72 -20.66
N LEU A 124 -1.78 5.36 -19.45
CA LEU A 124 -0.99 4.16 -19.21
C LEU A 124 -1.82 2.95 -18.81
N TYR A 125 -2.97 3.16 -18.18
CA TYR A 125 -3.77 2.07 -17.60
C TYR A 125 -5.27 2.22 -17.90
N PRO A 126 -5.67 2.45 -19.19
CA PRO A 126 -7.07 2.73 -19.50
C PRO A 126 -8.01 1.56 -19.29
N GLY A 127 -7.49 0.32 -19.33
CA GLY A 127 -8.30 -0.89 -19.18
C GLY A 127 -8.38 -1.44 -17.77
N THR A 128 -7.95 -0.68 -16.76
CA THR A 128 -7.86 -1.16 -15.39
C THR A 128 -9.07 -0.78 -14.55
N PRO A 129 -9.37 -1.57 -13.48
CA PRO A 129 -10.39 -1.18 -12.50
C PRO A 129 -10.08 0.17 -11.85
N GLU A 130 -8.81 0.50 -11.65
CA GLU A 130 -8.38 1.77 -11.07
C GLU A 130 -8.81 2.95 -11.94
N TYR A 131 -8.67 2.85 -13.25
CA TYR A 131 -9.13 3.91 -14.14
C TYR A 131 -10.65 4.05 -14.12
N GLN A 132 -11.40 2.95 -14.07
CA GLN A 132 -12.85 2.98 -13.94
C GLN A 132 -13.27 3.64 -12.62
N GLN A 133 -12.55 3.33 -11.54
CA GLN A 133 -12.80 3.95 -10.25
C GLN A 133 -12.52 5.44 -10.28
N TYR A 134 -11.43 5.84 -10.92
CA TYR A 134 -11.09 7.26 -11.11
C TYR A 134 -12.23 7.99 -11.83
N LEU A 135 -12.73 7.43 -12.94
CA LEU A 135 -13.82 8.05 -13.70
C LEU A 135 -15.08 8.22 -12.83
N SER A 136 -15.40 7.23 -11.99
CA SER A 136 -16.58 7.27 -11.15
C SER A 136 -16.49 8.35 -10.06
N GLU A 137 -15.29 8.76 -9.70
CA GLU A 137 -15.03 9.76 -8.66
C GLU A 137 -14.94 11.19 -9.20
N GLN A 138 -15.03 11.38 -10.52
CA GLN A 138 -14.96 12.72 -11.13
C GLN A 138 -16.31 13.42 -11.21
#